data_c35ae396c977be81a376642eeb6b16e1
#
_entry.id   c35ae396c977be81a376642eeb6b16e1
#
_cell.length_a   1.000
_cell.length_b   1.000
_cell.length_c   1.000
_cell.angle_alpha   90.00
_cell.angle_beta   90.00
_cell.angle_gamma   90.00
#
_symmetry.space_group_name_H-M   'P 1'
#
loop_
_entity.id
_entity.type
_entity.pdbx_description
1 polymer ?
#
loop_
_entity_poly.entity_id
_entity_poly.type
_entity_poly.pdbx_seq_one_letter_code
_entity_poly.pdbx_strand_id
1 'polypeptide(L)'
;MTEYAHHITGVDINPGAVIGEYFFMDHATGIVIGETAVIKDHVKLYQGVTLGALSVAKDLSAVKRHPTIEDNVTIYANATILGGDTVIGANSIIGGNVWLTKSVPPYSLVSHKPEILIRELEKKD
;
A
#
# COMPACT_ATOMS: atom_id res chain seq x y z
N MET A 1 -4.08 0.42 -20.51
CA MET A 1 -3.39 -0.77 -19.96
C MET A 1 -3.89 -1.17 -18.58
N THR A 2 -4.28 -0.22 -17.77
CA THR A 2 -4.71 -0.50 -16.39
C THR A 2 -5.91 -1.44 -16.33
N GLU A 3 -6.95 -1.18 -17.12
CA GLU A 3 -8.14 -2.05 -17.13
C GLU A 3 -7.83 -3.47 -17.60
N TYR A 4 -6.98 -3.60 -18.59
CA TYR A 4 -6.59 -4.90 -19.10
C TYR A 4 -5.79 -5.68 -18.04
N ALA A 5 -4.84 -5.01 -17.40
CA ALA A 5 -4.05 -5.63 -16.34
C ALA A 5 -4.92 -6.05 -15.16
N HIS A 6 -5.84 -5.19 -14.73
CA HIS A 6 -6.78 -5.51 -13.66
C HIS A 6 -7.62 -6.75 -14.00
N HIS A 7 -8.15 -6.80 -15.21
CA HIS A 7 -9.01 -7.90 -15.63
C HIS A 7 -8.28 -9.25 -15.64
N ILE A 8 -7.00 -9.26 -15.98
CA ILE A 8 -6.20 -10.49 -16.08
C ILE A 8 -5.54 -10.87 -14.77
N THR A 9 -4.98 -9.89 -14.04
CA THR A 9 -4.12 -10.13 -12.89
C THR A 9 -4.76 -9.76 -11.56
N GLY A 10 -5.86 -9.03 -11.56
CA GLY A 10 -6.46 -8.49 -10.33
C GLY A 10 -5.69 -7.31 -9.74
N VAL A 11 -4.82 -6.69 -10.50
CA VAL A 11 -4.07 -5.49 -10.09
C VAL A 11 -4.80 -4.24 -10.57
N ASP A 12 -5.00 -3.30 -9.66
CA ASP A 12 -5.65 -2.03 -9.97
C ASP A 12 -4.66 -0.88 -9.76
N ILE A 13 -3.98 -0.47 -10.82
CA ILE A 13 -3.06 0.66 -10.79
C ILE A 13 -3.70 1.83 -11.51
N ASN A 14 -3.96 2.91 -10.78
CA ASN A 14 -4.52 4.10 -11.40
C ASN A 14 -3.50 4.72 -12.37
N PRO A 15 -3.92 5.10 -13.57
CA PRO A 15 -2.99 5.68 -14.55
C PRO A 15 -2.32 6.97 -14.11
N GLY A 16 -2.85 7.66 -13.09
CA GLY A 16 -2.21 8.85 -12.52
C GLY A 16 -1.02 8.57 -11.62
N ALA A 17 -0.86 7.32 -11.17
CA ALA A 17 0.25 6.97 -10.31
C ALA A 17 1.59 7.13 -11.03
N VAL A 18 2.60 7.64 -10.29
CA VAL A 18 3.96 7.77 -10.82
C VAL A 18 4.78 6.59 -10.31
N ILE A 19 5.29 5.78 -11.22
CA ILE A 19 6.05 4.59 -10.87
C ILE A 19 7.44 4.68 -11.52
N GLY A 20 8.46 4.54 -10.70
CA GLY A 20 9.85 4.59 -11.14
C GLY A 20 10.31 3.32 -11.84
N GLU A 21 11.62 3.19 -11.97
CA GLU A 21 12.24 2.07 -12.69
C GLU A 21 12.35 0.83 -11.81
N TYR A 22 12.39 -0.34 -12.47
CA TYR A 22 12.59 -1.63 -11.81
C TYR A 22 11.55 -1.92 -10.74
N PHE A 23 10.32 -1.54 -11.00
CA PHE A 23 9.19 -1.85 -10.14
C PHE A 23 8.83 -3.33 -10.28
N PHE A 24 8.73 -4.02 -9.17
CA PHE A 24 8.46 -5.45 -9.15
C PHE A 24 7.23 -5.77 -8.30
N MET A 25 6.33 -6.60 -8.85
CA MET A 25 5.18 -7.12 -8.12
C MET A 25 5.26 -8.64 -8.13
N ASP A 26 5.22 -9.23 -6.94
CA ASP A 26 5.22 -10.68 -6.80
C ASP A 26 3.83 -11.15 -6.40
N HIS A 27 3.33 -12.19 -7.07
CA HIS A 27 1.96 -12.69 -6.86
C HIS A 27 0.94 -11.55 -6.92
N ALA A 28 0.97 -10.79 -7.96
CA ALA A 28 0.34 -9.47 -8.06
C ALA A 28 -1.18 -9.51 -8.12
N THR A 29 -1.83 -10.14 -7.15
CA THR A 29 -3.28 -10.20 -7.03
C THR A 29 -3.74 -9.25 -5.94
N GLY A 30 -4.78 -8.46 -6.21
CA GLY A 30 -5.36 -7.57 -5.22
C GLY A 30 -4.53 -6.35 -4.85
N ILE A 31 -3.49 -6.03 -5.61
CA ILE A 31 -2.72 -4.81 -5.40
C ILE A 31 -3.53 -3.61 -5.90
N VAL A 32 -3.63 -2.58 -5.07
CA VAL A 32 -4.32 -1.34 -5.42
C VAL A 32 -3.37 -0.17 -5.22
N ILE A 33 -3.16 0.60 -6.28
CA ILE A 33 -2.30 1.79 -6.26
C ILE A 33 -3.13 3.00 -6.71
N GLY A 34 -3.33 3.95 -5.80
CA GLY A 34 -4.16 5.12 -6.05
C GLY A 34 -3.54 6.16 -6.96
N GLU A 35 -4.36 7.09 -7.42
CA GLU A 35 -4.03 8.06 -8.45
C GLU A 35 -2.81 8.92 -8.14
N THR A 36 -2.66 9.38 -6.90
CA THR A 36 -1.57 10.29 -6.53
C THR A 36 -0.40 9.59 -5.86
N ALA A 37 -0.37 8.26 -5.89
CA ALA A 37 0.76 7.51 -5.36
C ALA A 37 2.03 7.79 -6.16
N VAL A 38 3.14 7.90 -5.45
CA VAL A 38 4.46 8.03 -6.05
C VAL A 38 5.31 6.87 -5.58
N ILE A 39 5.79 6.09 -6.51
CA ILE A 39 6.66 4.94 -6.24
C ILE A 39 7.99 5.21 -6.93
N LYS A 40 9.06 5.24 -6.16
CA LYS A 40 10.39 5.49 -6.70
C LYS A 40 10.97 4.21 -7.32
N ASP A 41 12.29 4.11 -7.38
CA ASP A 41 12.94 3.02 -8.10
C ASP A 41 13.16 1.78 -7.22
N HIS A 42 13.19 0.61 -7.84
CA HIS A 42 13.48 -0.67 -7.18
C HIS A 42 12.54 -1.01 -6.02
N VAL A 43 11.28 -0.64 -6.16
CA VAL A 43 10.26 -0.97 -5.16
C VAL A 43 9.66 -2.33 -5.47
N LYS A 44 9.43 -3.12 -4.43
CA LYS A 44 8.83 -4.45 -4.55
C LYS A 44 7.56 -4.53 -3.73
N LEU A 45 6.47 -4.93 -4.37
CA LEU A 45 5.18 -5.13 -3.70
C LEU A 45 4.73 -6.57 -3.85
N TYR A 46 4.14 -7.09 -2.78
CA TYR A 46 3.53 -8.42 -2.78
C TYR A 46 2.01 -8.30 -2.88
N GLN A 47 1.33 -9.44 -2.98
CA GLN A 47 -0.12 -9.48 -3.19
C GLN A 47 -0.89 -8.72 -2.11
N GLY A 48 -2.01 -8.13 -2.51
CA GLY A 48 -2.93 -7.48 -1.59
C GLY A 48 -2.47 -6.16 -0.99
N VAL A 49 -1.33 -5.62 -1.43
CA VAL A 49 -0.85 -4.32 -0.94
C VAL A 49 -1.77 -3.20 -1.46
N THR A 50 -2.15 -2.30 -0.58
CA THR A 50 -2.97 -1.14 -0.92
C THR A 50 -2.22 0.15 -0.59
N LEU A 51 -2.07 1.01 -1.60
CA LEU A 51 -1.58 2.38 -1.42
C LEU A 51 -2.78 3.31 -1.64
N GLY A 52 -3.42 3.71 -0.56
CA GLY A 52 -4.71 4.35 -0.61
C GLY A 52 -4.76 5.73 0.05
N ALA A 53 -5.95 6.30 0.09
CA ALA A 53 -6.21 7.58 0.73
C ALA A 53 -6.83 7.36 2.11
N LEU A 54 -6.52 8.28 3.04
CA LEU A 54 -7.10 8.23 4.39
C LEU A 54 -8.58 8.61 4.40
N SER A 55 -8.95 9.54 3.55
CA SER A 55 -10.33 9.99 3.44
C SER A 55 -10.66 10.28 2.01
N VAL A 56 -11.94 10.11 1.67
CA VAL A 56 -12.46 10.48 0.37
C VAL A 56 -13.27 11.76 0.56
N ALA A 57 -12.70 12.89 0.20
CA ALA A 57 -13.41 14.17 0.21
C ALA A 57 -13.61 14.60 -1.23
N LYS A 58 -14.73 15.30 -1.47
CA LYS A 58 -15.01 15.88 -2.77
C LYS A 58 -13.94 16.93 -3.09
N ASP A 59 -13.61 17.05 -4.36
CA ASP A 59 -12.73 18.10 -4.89
C ASP A 59 -11.25 17.98 -4.47
N LEU A 60 -10.80 16.80 -4.08
CA LEU A 60 -9.39 16.55 -3.79
C LEU A 60 -8.63 15.94 -4.97
N SER A 61 -9.17 15.97 -6.17
CA SER A 61 -8.57 15.33 -7.34
C SER A 61 -7.17 15.86 -7.68
N ALA A 62 -6.88 17.12 -7.35
CA ALA A 62 -5.56 17.71 -7.59
C ALA A 62 -4.63 17.62 -6.39
N VAL A 63 -5.09 17.07 -5.27
CA VAL A 63 -4.32 17.02 -4.03
C VAL A 63 -3.70 15.65 -3.86
N LYS A 64 -2.44 15.63 -3.39
CA LYS A 64 -1.77 14.38 -3.07
C LYS A 64 -2.48 13.72 -1.90
N ARG A 65 -3.09 12.57 -2.13
CA ARG A 65 -3.86 11.84 -1.12
C ARG A 65 -3.43 10.39 -0.94
N HIS A 66 -2.46 9.96 -1.75
CA HIS A 66 -1.91 8.61 -1.71
C HIS A 66 -0.43 8.66 -1.33
N PRO A 67 0.13 7.61 -0.73
CA PRO A 67 1.48 7.67 -0.18
C PRO A 67 2.59 7.74 -1.22
N THR A 68 3.77 8.09 -0.74
CA THR A 68 5.02 8.06 -1.50
C THR A 68 5.89 6.95 -0.96
N ILE A 69 6.35 6.09 -1.84
CA ILE A 69 7.25 4.98 -1.51
C ILE A 69 8.62 5.31 -2.11
N GLU A 70 9.62 5.45 -1.26
CA GLU A 70 10.96 5.80 -1.70
C GLU A 70 11.70 4.60 -2.29
N ASP A 71 12.95 4.83 -2.69
CA ASP A 71 13.75 3.82 -3.38
C ASP A 71 13.97 2.55 -2.54
N ASN A 72 14.00 1.42 -3.23
CA ASN A 72 14.40 0.14 -2.65
C ASN A 72 13.59 -0.28 -1.43
N VAL A 73 12.30 0.02 -1.43
CA VAL A 73 11.36 -0.39 -0.38
C VAL A 73 10.69 -1.70 -0.78
N THR A 74 10.55 -2.59 0.18
CA THR A 74 9.80 -3.84 0.02
C THR A 74 8.57 -3.81 0.91
N ILE A 75 7.40 -4.08 0.34
CA ILE A 75 6.13 -4.10 1.07
C ILE A 75 5.50 -5.48 0.90
N TYR A 76 5.38 -6.21 2.00
CA TYR A 76 4.87 -7.57 1.99
C TYR A 76 3.35 -7.64 1.94
N ALA A 77 2.84 -8.85 1.80
CA ALA A 77 1.45 -9.12 1.46
C ALA A 77 0.44 -8.46 2.40
N ASN A 78 -0.62 -7.93 1.81
CA ASN A 78 -1.78 -7.36 2.51
C ASN A 78 -1.49 -6.16 3.40
N ALA A 79 -0.33 -5.54 3.26
CA ALA A 79 -0.06 -4.28 3.95
C ALA A 79 -0.89 -3.16 3.32
N THR A 80 -1.35 -2.25 4.16
CA THR A 80 -2.14 -1.09 3.74
C THR A 80 -1.43 0.17 4.18
N ILE A 81 -1.13 1.06 3.24
CA ILE A 81 -0.46 2.33 3.50
C ILE A 81 -1.34 3.45 2.97
N LEU A 82 -1.70 4.37 3.83
CA LEU A 82 -2.71 5.40 3.52
C LEU A 82 -2.19 6.80 3.78
N GLY A 83 -2.62 7.72 2.93
CA GLY A 83 -2.45 9.15 3.16
C GLY A 83 -1.41 9.83 2.28
N GLY A 84 -1.73 11.05 1.81
CA GLY A 84 -0.87 11.80 0.92
C GLY A 84 0.42 12.31 1.55
N ASP A 85 0.42 12.47 2.86
CA ASP A 85 1.61 12.89 3.61
C ASP A 85 2.48 11.73 4.07
N THR A 86 2.00 10.50 3.87
CA THR A 86 2.72 9.31 4.28
C THR A 86 3.85 9.00 3.31
N VAL A 87 5.07 8.95 3.83
CA VAL A 87 6.27 8.63 3.06
C VAL A 87 6.95 7.44 3.70
N ILE A 88 7.15 6.39 2.92
CA ILE A 88 7.93 5.24 3.37
C ILE A 88 9.37 5.46 2.93
N GLY A 89 10.25 5.66 3.90
CA GLY A 89 11.66 5.99 3.64
C GLY A 89 12.41 4.88 2.92
N ALA A 90 13.42 5.27 2.18
CA ALA A 90 14.20 4.36 1.34
C ALA A 90 14.80 3.20 2.14
N ASN A 91 14.95 2.06 1.49
CA ASN A 91 15.58 0.87 2.05
C ASN A 91 14.83 0.28 3.26
N SER A 92 13.54 0.54 3.35
CA SER A 92 12.70 0.02 4.43
C SER A 92 11.96 -1.23 4.00
N ILE A 93 11.56 -2.02 4.98
CA ILE A 93 10.76 -3.22 4.78
C ILE A 93 9.49 -3.08 5.60
N ILE A 94 8.35 -3.22 4.94
CA ILE A 94 7.05 -3.20 5.59
C ILE A 94 6.52 -4.62 5.59
N GLY A 95 6.34 -5.16 6.78
CA GLY A 95 5.87 -6.54 6.95
C GLY A 95 4.43 -6.73 6.50
N GLY A 96 4.05 -7.99 6.35
CA GLY A 96 2.69 -8.34 5.94
C GLY A 96 1.63 -7.88 6.93
N ASN A 97 0.46 -7.54 6.42
CA ASN A 97 -0.72 -7.13 7.19
C ASN A 97 -0.54 -5.85 8.03
N VAL A 98 0.52 -5.10 7.80
CA VAL A 98 0.77 -3.83 8.51
C VAL A 98 -0.20 -2.78 7.99
N TRP A 99 -0.74 -1.98 8.90
CA TRP A 99 -1.62 -0.86 8.59
C TRP A 99 -0.92 0.43 8.99
N LEU A 100 -0.51 1.23 8.00
CA LEU A 100 0.24 2.46 8.23
C LEU A 100 -0.51 3.69 7.73
N THR A 101 -0.59 4.68 8.58
CA THR A 101 -1.12 6.00 8.23
C THR A 101 -0.11 7.11 8.50
N LYS A 102 1.11 6.75 8.86
CA LYS A 102 2.19 7.69 9.19
C LYS A 102 3.47 7.30 8.47
N SER A 103 4.31 8.27 8.24
CA SER A 103 5.60 8.08 7.58
C SER A 103 6.55 7.21 8.39
N VAL A 104 7.44 6.56 7.68
CA VAL A 104 8.45 5.67 8.23
C VAL A 104 9.82 6.19 7.76
N PRO A 105 10.78 6.38 8.68
CA PRO A 105 12.11 6.83 8.28
C PRO A 105 12.85 5.78 7.45
N PRO A 106 13.88 6.18 6.70
CA PRO A 106 14.67 5.22 5.93
C PRO A 106 15.28 4.12 6.80
N TYR A 107 15.54 2.98 6.18
CA TYR A 107 16.17 1.81 6.83
C TYR A 107 15.36 1.27 8.01
N SER A 108 14.06 1.33 7.92
CA SER A 108 13.18 0.83 8.98
C SER A 108 12.62 -0.54 8.62
N LEU A 109 12.44 -1.36 9.66
CA LEU A 109 11.66 -2.60 9.56
C LEU A 109 10.39 -2.40 10.36
N VAL A 110 9.26 -2.41 9.69
CA VAL A 110 7.95 -2.27 10.34
C VAL A 110 7.29 -3.63 10.33
N SER A 111 6.94 -4.11 11.50
CA SER A 111 6.28 -5.39 11.65
C SER A 111 5.05 -5.26 12.53
N HIS A 112 4.16 -6.22 12.37
CA HIS A 112 2.89 -6.25 13.07
C HIS A 112 2.89 -7.45 14.02
N LYS A 113 2.59 -7.19 15.30
CA LYS A 113 2.40 -8.26 16.30
C LYS A 113 0.91 -8.37 16.61
N PRO A 114 0.19 -9.25 15.93
CA PRO A 114 -1.23 -9.38 16.21
C PRO A 114 -1.47 -10.03 17.56
N GLU A 115 -2.39 -9.46 18.32
CA GLU A 115 -2.93 -10.11 19.51
C GLU A 115 -4.22 -10.82 19.10
N ILE A 116 -4.32 -12.08 19.49
CA ILE A 116 -5.54 -12.83 19.26
C ILE A 116 -6.44 -12.66 20.48
N LEU A 117 -7.57 -12.01 20.30
CA LEU A 117 -8.57 -11.86 21.34
C LEU A 117 -9.69 -12.87 21.08
N ILE A 118 -9.90 -13.74 22.04
CA ILE A 118 -10.98 -14.74 21.97
C ILE A 118 -12.01 -14.34 23.01
N ARG A 119 -13.24 -14.14 22.54
CA ARG A 119 -14.34 -13.67 23.36
C ARG A 119 -15.54 -14.56 23.12
N GLU A 120 -16.15 -15.03 24.19
CA GLU A 120 -17.42 -15.77 24.04
C GLU A 120 -18.54 -14.82 23.67
N LEU A 121 -19.35 -15.24 22.73
CA LEU A 121 -20.58 -14.54 22.41
C LEU A 121 -21.65 -14.92 23.42
N GLU A 122 -22.46 -13.93 23.82
CA GLU A 122 -23.60 -14.21 24.68
C GLU A 122 -24.54 -15.20 23.98
N LYS A 123 -24.90 -16.26 24.72
CA LYS A 123 -25.92 -17.20 24.22
C LYS A 123 -27.28 -16.56 24.39
N LYS A 124 -28.02 -16.50 23.29
CA LYS A 124 -29.41 -16.10 23.35
C LYS A 124 -30.24 -17.34 23.60
N ASP A 125 -30.99 -17.31 24.67
CA ASP A 125 -31.93 -18.37 25.01
C ASP A 125 -33.20 -18.30 24.16
#